data_2187d5b7f205e1b1b52c2b1a468fefea
#
_entry.id   2187d5b7f205e1b1b52c2b1a468fefea
#
_cell.length_a   1.000
_cell.length_b   1.000
_cell.length_c   1.000
_cell.angle_alpha   90.00
_cell.angle_beta   90.00
_cell.angle_gamma   90.00
#
_symmetry.space_group_name_H-M   'P 1'
#
loop_
_entity.id
_entity.type
_entity.pdbx_description
1 polymer ?
#
loop_
_entity_poly.entity_id
_entity_poly.type
_entity_poly.pdbx_seq_one_letter_code
_entity_poly.pdbx_strand_id
1 'polypeptide(L)'
;NYSPVNPDVLYAVVEAPEGKGGVFKSTDRGASWEKQSGYSTSGNYYQKLYCDPKDVNKIFVINTYMGVSKDGGKNFSNVGEKSKHIDNHVIWINPSNTDNYLVGCDGGVYESYDAGENWAFKANLPVTQFYKVATDNAFPFYHIHGGTQDNFSIGGPSRTISSNGIFNSDWYFTSIGDGFESQVDQSNPDIVYAEAQYGALSRYDKKSGEFLNIQPQEQEGEPAYRWNWDAPLH
;
A
#
# COMPACT_ATOMS: atom_id res chain seq x y z
N ASN A 1 -12.64 -13.97 10.75
CA ASN A 1 -13.86 -13.50 10.10
C ASN A 1 -14.91 -14.62 10.09
N TYR A 2 -16.20 -14.28 10.07
CA TYR A 2 -17.29 -15.25 9.97
C TYR A 2 -17.83 -15.31 8.52
N SER A 3 -18.40 -16.46 8.16
CA SER A 3 -19.05 -16.60 6.86
C SER A 3 -20.43 -15.96 6.85
N PRO A 4 -20.72 -15.04 5.90
CA PRO A 4 -22.08 -14.49 5.74
C PRO A 4 -23.14 -15.55 5.39
N VAL A 5 -22.71 -16.67 4.79
CA VAL A 5 -23.60 -17.78 4.40
C VAL A 5 -24.04 -18.61 5.60
N ASN A 6 -23.10 -18.83 6.53
CA ASN A 6 -23.35 -19.60 7.74
C ASN A 6 -22.57 -19.00 8.92
N PRO A 7 -23.25 -18.29 9.85
CA PRO A 7 -22.61 -17.61 10.96
C PRO A 7 -21.96 -18.56 12.01
N ASP A 8 -22.21 -19.86 11.94
CA ASP A 8 -21.53 -20.84 12.79
C ASP A 8 -20.10 -21.15 12.27
N VAL A 9 -19.83 -20.78 11.01
CA VAL A 9 -18.53 -21.00 10.36
C VAL A 9 -17.67 -19.75 10.46
N LEU A 10 -16.52 -19.90 11.10
CA LEU A 10 -15.49 -18.86 11.20
C LEU A 10 -14.18 -19.32 10.58
N TYR A 11 -13.42 -18.34 10.08
CA TYR A 11 -12.06 -18.55 9.60
C TYR A 11 -11.09 -17.60 10.29
N ALA A 12 -9.89 -18.10 10.55
CA ALA A 12 -8.78 -17.32 11.08
C ALA A 12 -7.49 -17.66 10.32
N VAL A 13 -6.70 -16.62 10.03
CA VAL A 13 -5.30 -16.79 9.62
C VAL A 13 -4.43 -16.42 10.81
N VAL A 14 -3.52 -17.29 11.18
CA VAL A 14 -2.68 -17.16 12.38
C VAL A 14 -1.22 -17.19 11.97
N GLU A 15 -0.48 -16.18 12.36
CA GLU A 15 0.99 -16.20 12.31
C GLU A 15 1.52 -16.78 13.60
N ALA A 16 2.31 -17.84 13.50
CA ALA A 16 2.99 -18.44 14.64
C ALA A 16 4.26 -19.18 14.19
N PRO A 17 5.30 -19.23 15.04
CA PRO A 17 6.55 -19.91 14.73
C PRO A 17 6.37 -21.43 14.61
N GLU A 18 7.40 -22.10 14.14
CA GLU A 18 7.54 -23.56 14.12
C GLU A 18 6.39 -24.29 13.37
N GLY A 19 5.81 -23.65 12.33
CA GLY A 19 4.73 -24.24 11.55
C GLY A 19 3.39 -24.35 12.29
N LYS A 20 3.25 -23.74 13.46
CA LYS A 20 2.00 -23.71 14.23
C LYS A 20 0.97 -22.74 13.63
N GLY A 21 1.41 -21.75 12.85
CA GLY A 21 0.55 -20.83 12.09
C GLY A 21 -0.17 -21.51 10.94
N GLY A 22 -1.06 -20.78 10.28
CA GLY A 22 -1.82 -21.22 9.13
C GLY A 22 -3.27 -20.75 9.14
N VAL A 23 -4.09 -21.35 8.29
CA VAL A 23 -5.52 -21.09 8.23
C VAL A 23 -6.28 -22.11 9.06
N PHE A 24 -7.18 -21.61 9.90
CA PHE A 24 -8.01 -22.39 10.80
C PHE A 24 -9.49 -22.14 10.49
N LYS A 25 -10.31 -23.18 10.64
CA LYS A 25 -11.76 -23.15 10.49
C LYS A 25 -12.43 -23.61 11.77
N SER A 26 -13.47 -22.91 12.18
CA SER A 26 -14.44 -23.34 13.18
C SER A 26 -15.80 -23.56 12.50
N THR A 27 -16.58 -24.51 13.02
CA THR A 27 -17.96 -24.78 12.59
C THR A 27 -18.95 -24.68 13.76
N ASP A 28 -18.49 -24.17 14.90
CA ASP A 28 -19.21 -24.07 16.16
C ASP A 28 -19.02 -22.70 16.84
N ARG A 29 -18.97 -21.62 16.04
CA ARG A 29 -18.82 -20.23 16.50
C ARG A 29 -17.54 -19.97 17.28
N GLY A 30 -16.47 -20.69 16.97
CA GLY A 30 -15.18 -20.50 17.60
C GLY A 30 -14.96 -21.30 18.88
N ALA A 31 -15.89 -22.18 19.26
CA ALA A 31 -15.71 -23.07 20.42
C ALA A 31 -14.59 -24.08 20.18
N SER A 32 -14.43 -24.56 18.94
CA SER A 32 -13.30 -25.37 18.52
C SER A 32 -12.76 -24.92 17.16
N TRP A 33 -11.49 -25.25 16.86
CA TRP A 33 -10.79 -24.84 15.67
C TRP A 33 -10.00 -26.01 15.08
N GLU A 34 -10.14 -26.19 13.77
CA GLU A 34 -9.38 -27.15 12.99
C GLU A 34 -8.44 -26.43 12.04
N LYS A 35 -7.16 -26.83 12.05
CA LYS A 35 -6.18 -26.31 11.08
C LYS A 35 -6.46 -26.90 9.70
N GLN A 36 -6.70 -26.02 8.72
CA GLN A 36 -6.99 -26.42 7.34
C GLN A 36 -5.70 -26.53 6.51
N SER A 37 -4.77 -25.57 6.68
CA SER A 37 -3.51 -25.55 5.94
C SER A 37 -2.43 -24.79 6.70
N GLY A 38 -1.18 -24.88 6.22
CA GLY A 38 -0.07 -24.06 6.67
C GLY A 38 0.05 -22.72 5.92
N TYR A 39 -0.94 -22.33 5.12
CA TYR A 39 -0.90 -21.05 4.41
C TYR A 39 -0.84 -19.91 5.41
N SER A 40 0.11 -18.98 5.21
CA SER A 40 0.26 -17.77 6.02
C SER A 40 0.60 -16.59 5.12
N THR A 41 0.41 -15.41 5.66
CA THR A 41 0.80 -14.15 5.01
C THR A 41 2.19 -13.74 5.46
N SER A 42 2.76 -12.72 4.82
CA SER A 42 4.06 -12.19 5.17
C SER A 42 4.09 -11.36 6.47
N GLY A 43 3.01 -11.33 7.24
CA GLY A 43 2.93 -10.57 8.49
C GLY A 43 2.75 -9.05 8.26
N ASN A 44 3.01 -8.25 9.30
CA ASN A 44 2.88 -6.78 9.29
C ASN A 44 1.47 -6.31 8.93
N TYR A 45 1.27 -5.86 7.68
CA TYR A 45 0.02 -5.25 7.22
C TYR A 45 -1.03 -6.24 6.71
N TYR A 46 -0.65 -7.51 6.44
CA TYR A 46 -1.40 -8.38 5.55
C TYR A 46 -2.34 -9.37 6.26
N GLN A 47 -2.41 -9.56 7.45
CA GLN A 47 -3.14 -10.62 8.16
C GLN A 47 -4.67 -10.45 8.18
N LYS A 48 -5.28 -10.12 7.02
CA LYS A 48 -6.73 -10.00 6.90
C LYS A 48 -7.31 -11.13 6.07
N LEU A 49 -8.44 -11.67 6.52
CA LEU A 49 -9.18 -12.71 5.85
C LEU A 49 -10.61 -12.24 5.58
N TYR A 50 -11.12 -12.55 4.40
CA TYR A 50 -12.48 -12.22 3.96
C TYR A 50 -13.19 -13.48 3.49
N CYS A 51 -14.46 -13.65 3.88
CA CYS A 51 -15.30 -14.74 3.42
C CYS A 51 -16.17 -14.28 2.25
N ASP A 52 -16.34 -15.17 1.28
CA ASP A 52 -17.26 -14.93 0.16
C ASP A 52 -18.70 -14.86 0.70
N PRO A 53 -19.53 -13.89 0.23
CA PRO A 53 -20.89 -13.71 0.71
C PRO A 53 -21.88 -14.78 0.25
N LYS A 54 -21.52 -15.67 -0.68
CA LYS A 54 -22.39 -16.73 -1.22
C LYS A 54 -21.81 -18.15 -1.09
N ASP A 55 -20.51 -18.30 -0.86
CA ASP A 55 -19.86 -19.60 -0.72
C ASP A 55 -19.12 -19.69 0.61
N VAL A 56 -19.61 -20.55 1.51
CA VAL A 56 -19.03 -20.77 2.83
C VAL A 56 -17.59 -21.28 2.78
N ASN A 57 -17.17 -21.94 1.70
CA ASN A 57 -15.84 -22.49 1.53
C ASN A 57 -14.87 -21.59 0.75
N LYS A 58 -15.38 -20.50 0.16
CA LYS A 58 -14.52 -19.54 -0.56
C LYS A 58 -14.07 -18.42 0.36
N ILE A 59 -12.77 -18.31 0.54
CA ILE A 59 -12.15 -17.28 1.39
C ILE A 59 -10.98 -16.63 0.68
N PHE A 60 -10.72 -15.37 1.02
CA PHE A 60 -9.60 -14.58 0.52
C PHE A 60 -8.70 -14.22 1.69
N VAL A 61 -7.40 -14.28 1.46
CA VAL A 61 -6.39 -13.84 2.44
C VAL A 61 -5.55 -12.75 1.79
N ILE A 62 -5.54 -11.60 2.46
CA ILE A 62 -4.80 -10.42 2.02
C ILE A 62 -3.30 -10.68 2.21
N ASN A 63 -2.55 -10.34 1.18
CA ASN A 63 -1.10 -10.43 1.14
C ASN A 63 -0.58 -9.53 0.00
N THR A 64 0.73 -9.46 -0.17
CA THR A 64 1.36 -8.87 -1.37
C THR A 64 0.65 -9.39 -2.63
N TYR A 65 0.57 -10.72 -2.79
CA TYR A 65 -0.30 -11.39 -3.76
C TYR A 65 -1.47 -12.01 -3.02
N MET A 66 -2.67 -11.53 -3.30
CA MET A 66 -3.88 -11.98 -2.61
C MET A 66 -4.17 -13.46 -2.89
N GLY A 67 -4.30 -14.25 -1.82
CA GLY A 67 -4.65 -15.65 -1.89
C GLY A 67 -6.15 -15.89 -1.89
N VAL A 68 -6.61 -16.88 -2.66
CA VAL A 68 -7.98 -17.38 -2.64
C VAL A 68 -8.00 -18.88 -2.42
N SER A 69 -8.84 -19.34 -1.50
CA SER A 69 -9.20 -20.75 -1.33
C SER A 69 -10.67 -20.94 -1.71
N LYS A 70 -10.97 -22.04 -2.39
CA LYS A 70 -12.34 -22.46 -2.77
C LYS A 70 -12.78 -23.74 -2.04
N ASP A 71 -11.99 -24.21 -1.11
CA ASP A 71 -12.18 -25.49 -0.40
C ASP A 71 -12.08 -25.37 1.12
N GLY A 72 -12.42 -24.22 1.65
CA GLY A 72 -12.45 -23.97 3.09
C GLY A 72 -11.07 -23.77 3.72
N GLY A 73 -10.11 -23.26 2.98
CA GLY A 73 -8.78 -22.92 3.48
C GLY A 73 -7.75 -24.04 3.36
N LYS A 74 -8.07 -25.15 2.66
CA LYS A 74 -7.16 -26.28 2.51
C LYS A 74 -6.09 -26.01 1.46
N ASN A 75 -6.48 -25.47 0.30
CA ASN A 75 -5.59 -25.10 -0.77
C ASN A 75 -5.79 -23.64 -1.16
N PHE A 76 -4.70 -22.97 -1.53
CA PHE A 76 -4.71 -21.58 -1.97
C PHE A 76 -4.08 -21.45 -3.35
N SER A 77 -4.63 -20.57 -4.15
CA SER A 77 -4.04 -20.02 -5.38
C SER A 77 -4.03 -18.50 -5.29
N ASN A 78 -3.18 -17.83 -6.06
CA ASN A 78 -3.23 -16.38 -6.14
C ASN A 78 -4.46 -15.95 -6.96
N VAL A 79 -5.12 -14.88 -6.53
CA VAL A 79 -6.02 -14.12 -7.39
C VAL A 79 -5.15 -13.45 -8.46
N GLY A 80 -5.63 -13.36 -9.70
CA GLY A 80 -4.86 -12.71 -10.77
C GLY A 80 -4.53 -11.24 -10.45
N GLU A 81 -3.28 -10.85 -10.71
CA GLU A 81 -2.81 -9.47 -10.46
C GLU A 81 -2.44 -8.76 -11.78
N LYS A 82 -2.94 -9.27 -12.90
CA LYS A 82 -2.63 -8.70 -14.22
C LYS A 82 -3.18 -7.27 -14.33
N SER A 83 -2.29 -6.34 -14.64
CA SER A 83 -2.61 -4.91 -14.77
C SER A 83 -3.15 -4.27 -13.49
N LYS A 84 -2.83 -4.84 -12.32
CA LYS A 84 -3.12 -4.30 -11.02
C LYS A 84 -1.83 -4.21 -10.19
N HIS A 85 -1.72 -3.17 -9.36
CA HIS A 85 -0.67 -3.10 -8.35
C HIS A 85 -0.85 -4.24 -7.33
N ILE A 86 0.23 -4.83 -6.91
CA ILE A 86 0.28 -5.78 -5.79
C ILE A 86 0.09 -5.06 -4.45
N ASP A 87 0.45 -5.68 -3.34
CA ASP A 87 0.35 -5.10 -1.99
C ASP A 87 -1.08 -4.74 -1.61
N ASN A 88 -1.88 -5.80 -1.49
CA ASN A 88 -3.31 -5.68 -1.23
C ASN A 88 -3.59 -5.43 0.25
N HIS A 89 -4.55 -4.55 0.56
CA HIS A 89 -4.95 -4.21 1.93
C HIS A 89 -6.39 -4.53 2.26
N VAL A 90 -7.27 -4.52 1.27
CA VAL A 90 -8.70 -4.75 1.45
C VAL A 90 -9.33 -5.28 0.19
N ILE A 91 -10.30 -6.19 0.34
CA ILE A 91 -11.21 -6.61 -0.73
C ILE A 91 -12.66 -6.44 -0.27
N TRP A 92 -13.48 -5.87 -1.14
CA TRP A 92 -14.93 -5.96 -1.06
C TRP A 92 -15.44 -6.85 -2.18
N ILE A 93 -16.31 -7.79 -1.84
CA ILE A 93 -16.91 -8.75 -2.76
C ILE A 93 -18.39 -8.41 -2.88
N ASN A 94 -18.87 -8.18 -4.11
CA ASN A 94 -20.23 -7.82 -4.35
C ASN A 94 -21.17 -8.99 -3.96
N PRO A 95 -22.05 -8.81 -2.97
CA PRO A 95 -22.95 -9.89 -2.53
C PRO A 95 -24.00 -10.29 -3.58
N SER A 96 -24.25 -9.45 -4.59
CA SER A 96 -25.16 -9.77 -5.70
C SER A 96 -24.46 -10.56 -6.80
N ASN A 97 -23.17 -10.27 -7.04
CA ASN A 97 -22.33 -10.94 -8.05
C ASN A 97 -20.93 -11.16 -7.47
N THR A 98 -20.62 -12.35 -6.99
CA THR A 98 -19.36 -12.67 -6.32
C THR A 98 -18.16 -12.86 -7.26
N ASP A 99 -18.29 -12.53 -8.53
CA ASP A 99 -17.17 -12.34 -9.47
C ASP A 99 -16.76 -10.86 -9.61
N ASN A 100 -17.53 -9.96 -8.98
CA ASN A 100 -17.21 -8.53 -8.93
C ASN A 100 -16.51 -8.18 -7.61
N TYR A 101 -15.28 -7.67 -7.72
CA TYR A 101 -14.44 -7.27 -6.60
C TYR A 101 -14.06 -5.79 -6.69
N LEU A 102 -13.99 -5.12 -5.54
CA LEU A 102 -13.21 -3.91 -5.35
C LEU A 102 -12.04 -4.22 -4.43
N VAL A 103 -10.83 -3.85 -4.85
CA VAL A 103 -9.61 -4.08 -4.09
C VAL A 103 -8.90 -2.75 -3.89
N GLY A 104 -8.54 -2.45 -2.64
CA GLY A 104 -7.61 -1.40 -2.27
C GLY A 104 -6.22 -1.98 -2.06
N CYS A 105 -5.24 -1.38 -2.71
CA CYS A 105 -3.81 -1.74 -2.61
C CYS A 105 -2.97 -0.46 -2.61
N ASP A 106 -1.65 -0.57 -2.48
CA ASP A 106 -0.76 0.58 -2.45
C ASP A 106 -0.81 1.43 -3.73
N GLY A 107 -1.16 0.83 -4.87
CA GLY A 107 -1.41 1.54 -6.13
C GLY A 107 -2.79 2.19 -6.25
N GLY A 108 -3.66 2.09 -5.23
CA GLY A 108 -5.01 2.67 -5.26
C GLY A 108 -6.14 1.64 -5.32
N VAL A 109 -7.25 2.01 -5.93
CA VAL A 109 -8.46 1.16 -6.00
C VAL A 109 -8.61 0.56 -7.38
N TYR A 110 -8.85 -0.74 -7.41
CA TYR A 110 -9.09 -1.51 -8.63
C TYR A 110 -10.41 -2.27 -8.53
N GLU A 111 -11.06 -2.45 -9.66
CA GLU A 111 -12.29 -3.24 -9.79
C GLU A 111 -12.12 -4.36 -10.82
N SER A 112 -12.62 -5.54 -10.47
CA SER A 112 -12.74 -6.68 -11.37
C SER A 112 -14.20 -7.12 -11.46
N TYR A 113 -14.60 -7.58 -12.65
CA TYR A 113 -15.94 -8.15 -12.92
C TYR A 113 -15.88 -9.64 -13.30
N ASP A 114 -14.71 -10.23 -13.27
CA ASP A 114 -14.42 -11.59 -13.75
C ASP A 114 -13.55 -12.39 -12.75
N ALA A 115 -13.88 -12.26 -11.48
CA ALA A 115 -13.22 -12.98 -10.37
C ALA A 115 -11.70 -12.73 -10.26
N GLY A 116 -11.22 -11.56 -10.72
CA GLY A 116 -9.83 -11.15 -10.61
C GLY A 116 -8.95 -11.53 -11.81
N GLU A 117 -9.54 -11.96 -12.94
CA GLU A 117 -8.78 -12.22 -14.16
C GLU A 117 -8.29 -10.92 -14.82
N ASN A 118 -9.14 -9.88 -14.81
CA ASN A 118 -8.80 -8.55 -15.31
C ASN A 118 -9.20 -7.47 -14.31
N TRP A 119 -8.42 -6.38 -14.28
CA TRP A 119 -8.60 -5.28 -13.34
C TRP A 119 -8.68 -3.93 -14.03
N ALA A 120 -9.60 -3.08 -13.59
CA ALA A 120 -9.75 -1.70 -14.00
C ALA A 120 -9.36 -0.76 -12.87
N PHE A 121 -8.31 0.04 -13.08
CA PHE A 121 -7.88 1.07 -12.13
C PHE A 121 -8.92 2.20 -12.03
N LYS A 122 -9.22 2.66 -10.81
CA LYS A 122 -10.15 3.77 -10.55
C LYS A 122 -9.39 5.09 -10.43
N ALA A 123 -8.96 5.63 -11.57
CA ALA A 123 -8.15 6.84 -11.67
C ALA A 123 -8.87 8.14 -11.28
N ASN A 124 -10.18 8.10 -11.08
CA ASN A 124 -11.01 9.26 -10.78
C ASN A 124 -11.19 9.56 -9.28
N LEU A 125 -10.40 8.94 -8.43
CA LEU A 125 -10.37 9.20 -7.00
C LEU A 125 -9.27 10.23 -6.70
N PRO A 126 -9.61 11.49 -6.38
CA PRO A 126 -8.62 12.55 -6.16
C PRO A 126 -8.09 12.51 -4.71
N VAL A 127 -7.49 11.38 -4.32
CA VAL A 127 -6.96 11.16 -2.98
C VAL A 127 -5.57 10.54 -3.04
N THR A 128 -4.70 10.97 -2.12
CA THR A 128 -3.36 10.40 -1.91
C THR A 128 -3.11 10.35 -0.41
N GLN A 129 -2.55 9.25 0.06
CA GLN A 129 -2.16 9.08 1.45
C GLN A 129 -0.69 9.44 1.62
N PHE A 130 -0.42 10.55 2.30
CA PHE A 130 0.93 10.94 2.67
C PHE A 130 1.32 10.36 4.03
N TYR A 131 2.57 9.93 4.19
CA TYR A 131 3.16 9.62 5.50
C TYR A 131 3.40 10.89 6.30
N LYS A 132 4.07 11.86 5.68
CA LYS A 132 4.42 13.16 6.28
C LYS A 132 4.28 14.25 5.24
N VAL A 133 4.07 15.48 5.68
CA VAL A 133 3.83 16.63 4.81
C VAL A 133 4.67 17.81 5.28
N ALA A 134 5.32 18.48 4.33
CA ALA A 134 5.99 19.76 4.52
C ALA A 134 5.42 20.82 3.55
N THR A 135 5.62 22.08 3.88
CA THR A 135 5.25 23.21 3.02
C THR A 135 6.42 24.14 2.80
N ASP A 136 6.47 24.79 1.63
CA ASP A 136 7.43 25.83 1.32
C ASP A 136 6.84 27.24 1.54
N ASN A 137 7.66 28.28 1.30
CA ASN A 137 7.30 29.68 1.38
C ASN A 137 7.12 30.32 -0.02
N ALA A 138 6.79 29.54 -1.05
CA ALA A 138 6.63 30.05 -2.39
C ALA A 138 5.46 31.05 -2.48
N PHE A 139 5.63 32.08 -3.29
CA PHE A 139 4.60 33.09 -3.54
C PHE A 139 4.16 33.05 -5.00
N PRO A 140 2.87 33.24 -5.32
CA PRO A 140 1.73 33.62 -4.46
C PRO A 140 1.09 32.44 -3.70
N PHE A 141 1.42 31.20 -4.04
CA PHE A 141 0.90 30.01 -3.38
C PHE A 141 2.07 29.12 -2.95
N TYR A 142 2.03 28.68 -1.71
CA TYR A 142 2.98 27.68 -1.23
C TYR A 142 2.71 26.33 -1.90
N HIS A 143 3.73 25.47 -1.90
CA HIS A 143 3.58 24.07 -2.33
C HIS A 143 3.51 23.17 -1.11
N ILE A 144 2.91 22.00 -1.33
CA ILE A 144 2.84 20.89 -0.39
C ILE A 144 3.78 19.82 -0.91
N HIS A 145 4.62 19.28 -0.04
CA HIS A 145 5.57 18.22 -0.34
C HIS A 145 5.35 17.07 0.63
N GLY A 146 5.51 15.83 0.17
CA GLY A 146 5.40 14.68 1.05
C GLY A 146 5.64 13.38 0.33
N GLY A 147 5.93 12.36 1.12
CA GLY A 147 6.18 11.01 0.67
C GLY A 147 4.96 10.10 0.82
N THR A 148 4.85 9.14 -0.08
CA THR A 148 3.80 8.14 -0.12
C THR A 148 4.41 6.76 -0.26
N GLN A 149 3.83 5.75 0.36
CA GLN A 149 4.30 4.39 0.16
C GLN A 149 4.10 3.97 -1.29
N ASP A 150 5.12 3.36 -1.90
CA ASP A 150 5.16 2.83 -3.27
C ASP A 150 4.86 3.85 -4.39
N ASN A 151 4.57 5.11 -4.04
CA ASN A 151 4.16 6.14 -5.00
C ASN A 151 5.05 7.40 -4.92
N PHE A 152 6.30 7.24 -4.50
CA PHE A 152 7.36 8.26 -4.51
C PHE A 152 7.14 9.40 -3.50
N SER A 153 8.03 10.38 -3.51
CA SER A 153 7.77 11.70 -2.91
C SER A 153 7.39 12.68 -3.98
N ILE A 154 6.35 13.47 -3.70
CA ILE A 154 5.79 14.42 -4.66
C ILE A 154 5.66 15.82 -4.06
N GLY A 155 5.68 16.83 -4.93
CA GLY A 155 5.37 18.20 -4.59
C GLY A 155 4.34 18.79 -5.54
N GLY A 156 3.50 19.69 -5.04
CA GLY A 156 2.49 20.36 -5.87
C GLY A 156 1.93 21.61 -5.21
N PRO A 157 1.26 22.50 -5.97
CA PRO A 157 0.78 23.77 -5.46
C PRO A 157 -0.42 23.58 -4.51
N SER A 158 -0.51 24.42 -3.48
CA SER A 158 -1.67 24.48 -2.58
C SER A 158 -2.90 25.10 -3.23
N ARG A 159 -2.70 25.92 -4.25
CA ARG A 159 -3.75 26.63 -5.01
C ARG A 159 -3.31 26.86 -6.46
N THR A 160 -4.29 27.14 -7.31
CA THR A 160 -4.09 27.57 -8.70
C THR A 160 -5.01 28.73 -9.04
N ILE A 161 -4.63 29.52 -10.04
CA ILE A 161 -5.49 30.54 -10.65
C ILE A 161 -6.39 29.96 -11.75
N SER A 162 -6.19 28.69 -12.12
CA SER A 162 -7.02 28.01 -13.11
C SER A 162 -8.43 27.76 -12.56
N SER A 163 -9.45 28.12 -13.34
CA SER A 163 -10.84 27.83 -13.01
C SER A 163 -11.16 26.33 -12.95
N ASN A 164 -10.31 25.48 -13.57
CA ASN A 164 -10.46 24.04 -13.58
C ASN A 164 -9.77 23.35 -12.39
N GLY A 165 -9.13 24.10 -11.50
CA GLY A 165 -8.42 23.57 -10.33
C GLY A 165 -6.99 23.11 -10.62
N ILE A 166 -6.43 22.34 -9.70
CA ILE A 166 -5.10 21.75 -9.78
C ILE A 166 -5.18 20.44 -10.58
N PHE A 167 -4.28 20.26 -11.55
CA PHE A 167 -4.20 19.06 -12.37
C PHE A 167 -3.07 18.15 -11.91
N ASN A 168 -3.09 16.87 -12.33
CA ASN A 168 -1.98 15.94 -12.11
C ASN A 168 -0.66 16.46 -12.67
N SER A 169 -0.69 17.22 -13.77
CA SER A 169 0.50 17.85 -14.38
C SER A 169 1.13 18.94 -13.51
N ASP A 170 0.44 19.44 -12.49
CA ASP A 170 0.98 20.44 -11.57
C ASP A 170 1.83 19.78 -10.45
N TRP A 171 1.77 18.47 -10.33
CA TRP A 171 2.56 17.68 -9.39
C TRP A 171 3.84 17.18 -10.04
N TYR A 172 4.91 17.13 -9.27
CA TYR A 172 6.23 16.67 -9.71
C TYR A 172 6.86 15.74 -8.66
N PHE A 173 7.72 14.84 -9.12
CA PHE A 173 8.45 13.94 -8.24
C PHE A 173 9.67 14.61 -7.65
N THR A 174 9.90 14.40 -6.35
CA THR A 174 11.06 14.91 -5.60
C THR A 174 11.98 13.80 -5.11
N SER A 175 11.51 12.57 -5.05
CA SER A 175 12.30 11.37 -4.80
C SER A 175 11.57 10.14 -5.35
N ILE A 176 12.23 9.00 -5.38
CA ILE A 176 11.73 7.71 -5.86
C ILE A 176 11.66 6.70 -4.69
N GLY A 177 11.00 5.57 -4.90
CA GLY A 177 10.82 4.53 -3.86
C GLY A 177 9.63 4.81 -2.95
N ASP A 178 9.62 4.22 -1.76
CA ASP A 178 8.68 4.62 -0.71
C ASP A 178 9.10 5.98 -0.17
N GLY A 179 8.32 6.99 -0.46
CA GLY A 179 8.60 8.32 0.05
C GLY A 179 8.15 8.47 1.51
N PHE A 180 8.97 9.12 2.33
CA PHE A 180 8.64 9.37 3.74
C PHE A 180 8.65 10.86 4.04
N GLU A 181 9.75 11.39 4.53
CA GLU A 181 9.85 12.77 4.90
C GLU A 181 10.30 13.64 3.73
N SER A 182 9.79 14.86 3.70
CA SER A 182 10.25 15.91 2.81
C SER A 182 10.52 17.17 3.61
N GLN A 183 11.59 17.89 3.25
CA GLN A 183 11.94 19.20 3.81
C GLN A 183 12.22 20.15 2.66
N VAL A 184 11.92 21.43 2.86
CA VAL A 184 12.13 22.47 1.84
C VAL A 184 13.07 23.53 2.39
N ASP A 185 13.98 24.00 1.57
CA ASP A 185 14.79 25.16 1.92
C ASP A 185 13.90 26.40 1.99
N GLN A 186 13.69 26.91 3.21
CA GLN A 186 12.79 28.05 3.45
C GLN A 186 13.29 29.36 2.83
N SER A 187 14.56 29.41 2.47
CA SER A 187 15.16 30.55 1.76
C SER A 187 15.10 30.42 0.23
N ASN A 188 14.95 29.19 -0.26
CA ASN A 188 14.84 28.89 -1.69
C ASN A 188 13.82 27.75 -1.94
N PRO A 189 12.54 28.06 -2.18
CA PRO A 189 11.49 27.05 -2.33
C PRO A 189 11.63 26.16 -3.57
N ASP A 190 12.65 26.37 -4.39
CA ASP A 190 12.96 25.47 -5.51
C ASP A 190 13.83 24.28 -5.09
N ILE A 191 14.41 24.30 -3.86
CA ILE A 191 15.23 23.22 -3.34
C ILE A 191 14.42 22.38 -2.35
N VAL A 192 14.25 21.11 -2.69
CA VAL A 192 13.53 20.13 -1.89
C VAL A 192 14.46 18.97 -1.51
N TYR A 193 14.43 18.61 -0.25
CA TYR A 193 15.06 17.41 0.28
C TYR A 193 13.98 16.37 0.51
N ALA A 194 14.21 15.14 0.10
CA ALA A 194 13.27 14.06 0.29
C ALA A 194 13.97 12.76 0.66
N GLU A 195 13.30 11.95 1.44
CA GLU A 195 13.79 10.68 1.92
C GLU A 195 12.97 9.53 1.36
N ALA A 196 13.67 8.46 1.00
CA ALA A 196 13.12 7.15 0.71
C ALA A 196 13.69 6.10 1.69
N GLN A 197 13.35 4.82 1.47
CA GLN A 197 13.73 3.72 2.36
C GLN A 197 15.21 3.74 2.74
N TYR A 198 15.49 3.44 4.01
CA TYR A 198 16.86 3.29 4.54
C TYR A 198 17.72 4.54 4.38
N GLY A 199 17.10 5.71 4.54
CA GLY A 199 17.80 6.99 4.47
C GLY A 199 18.34 7.33 3.08
N ALA A 200 17.74 6.81 2.01
CA ALA A 200 18.04 7.22 0.64
C ALA A 200 17.60 8.68 0.44
N LEU A 201 18.50 9.60 0.79
CA LEU A 201 18.29 11.04 0.80
C LEU A 201 18.58 11.66 -0.56
N SER A 202 17.70 12.50 -1.03
CA SER A 202 17.84 13.25 -2.27
C SER A 202 17.71 14.76 -2.04
N ARG A 203 18.42 15.52 -2.85
CA ARG A 203 18.20 16.95 -3.06
C ARG A 203 17.71 17.16 -4.50
N TYR A 204 16.55 17.74 -4.62
CA TYR A 204 15.93 18.06 -5.90
C TYR A 204 15.88 19.59 -6.10
N ASP A 205 16.35 20.06 -7.25
CA ASP A 205 16.21 21.44 -7.68
C ASP A 205 15.11 21.54 -8.75
N LYS A 206 13.99 22.13 -8.39
CA LYS A 206 12.81 22.26 -9.24
C LYS A 206 13.05 23.07 -10.51
N LYS A 207 13.96 24.07 -10.47
CA LYS A 207 14.27 24.92 -11.62
C LYS A 207 15.09 24.21 -12.68
N SER A 208 16.12 23.51 -12.26
CA SER A 208 17.04 22.80 -13.17
C SER A 208 16.59 21.38 -13.47
N GLY A 209 15.75 20.79 -12.63
CA GLY A 209 15.42 19.35 -12.66
C GLY A 209 16.56 18.49 -12.12
N GLU A 210 17.58 19.09 -11.51
CA GLU A 210 18.73 18.34 -10.96
C GLU A 210 18.30 17.50 -9.77
N PHE A 211 18.69 16.23 -9.79
CA PHE A 211 18.48 15.28 -8.72
C PHE A 211 19.82 14.75 -8.23
N LEU A 212 20.14 14.98 -6.97
CA LEU A 212 21.37 14.53 -6.33
C LEU A 212 21.09 13.59 -5.18
N ASN A 213 21.79 12.46 -5.14
CA ASN A 213 21.85 11.64 -3.92
C ASN A 213 22.78 12.33 -2.93
N ILE A 214 22.26 12.58 -1.73
CA ILE A 214 22.99 13.24 -0.63
C ILE A 214 23.08 12.36 0.63
N GLN A 215 22.74 11.08 0.53
CA GLN A 215 22.87 10.15 1.63
C GLN A 215 24.33 10.10 2.10
N PRO A 216 24.61 10.29 3.40
CA PRO A 216 25.96 10.13 3.95
C PRO A 216 26.51 8.74 3.65
N GLN A 217 27.76 8.69 3.23
CA GLN A 217 28.48 7.46 2.93
C GLN A 217 29.60 7.24 3.92
N GLU A 218 29.87 5.98 4.23
CA GLU A 218 30.99 5.56 5.06
C GLU A 218 32.32 5.86 4.36
N GLN A 219 33.38 6.12 5.16
CA GLN A 219 34.71 6.20 4.64
C GLN A 219 35.28 4.79 4.43
N GLU A 220 36.31 4.68 3.59
CA GLU A 220 36.98 3.40 3.31
C GLU A 220 37.49 2.75 4.62
N GLY A 221 36.98 1.52 4.87
CA GLY A 221 37.33 0.75 6.08
C GLY A 221 36.43 0.99 7.29
N GLU A 222 35.43 1.87 7.19
CA GLU A 222 34.42 2.04 8.23
C GLU A 222 33.27 1.03 8.08
N PRO A 223 32.61 0.65 9.20
CA PRO A 223 31.43 -0.18 9.13
C PRO A 223 30.26 0.60 8.51
N ALA A 224 29.37 -0.13 7.81
CA ALA A 224 28.18 0.45 7.19
C ALA A 224 27.32 1.21 8.21
N TYR A 225 26.83 2.38 7.81
CA TYR A 225 25.87 3.13 8.62
C TYR A 225 24.57 2.36 8.76
N ARG A 226 23.96 2.49 9.93
CA ARG A 226 22.70 1.84 10.22
C ARG A 226 21.54 2.79 9.94
N TRP A 227 20.74 2.45 8.94
CA TRP A 227 19.54 3.22 8.56
C TRP A 227 18.27 2.48 8.96
N ASN A 228 17.29 3.21 9.48
CA ASN A 228 15.94 2.71 9.63
C ASN A 228 15.20 2.77 8.29
N TRP A 229 14.10 2.05 8.20
CA TRP A 229 13.20 2.09 7.03
C TRP A 229 12.71 3.52 6.75
N ASP A 230 12.18 4.19 7.77
CA ASP A 230 11.81 5.62 7.80
C ASP A 230 12.84 6.33 8.69
N ALA A 231 13.86 6.91 8.10
CA ALA A 231 14.90 7.67 8.80
C ALA A 231 14.50 9.14 8.98
N PRO A 232 14.87 9.83 10.06
CA PRO A 232 14.48 11.23 10.23
C PRO A 232 15.27 12.15 9.30
N LEU A 233 14.57 13.15 8.73
CA LEU A 233 15.12 14.25 7.94
C LEU A 233 14.70 15.58 8.56
N HIS A 234 15.69 16.36 9.09
CA HIS A 234 15.46 17.64 9.77
C HIS A 234 16.39 18.74 9.26
#